data_f54253f4b17d901a8e7198d53263ee4e
#
_entry.id   f54253f4b17d901a8e7198d53263ee4e
#
_cell.length_a   1.000
_cell.length_b   1.000
_cell.length_c   1.000
_cell.angle_alpha   90.00
_cell.angle_beta   90.00
_cell.angle_gamma   90.00
#
_symmetry.space_group_name_H-M   'P 1'
#
loop_
_entity.id
_entity.type
_entity.pdbx_description
1 polymer ?
#
loop_
_entity_poly.entity_id
_entity_poly.type
_entity_poly.pdbx_seq_one_letter_code
_entity_poly.pdbx_strand_id
1 'polypeptide(L)' 'MTALANLLRLSRWHLDEKRQKLADLERLQARLQADIARLDETLDAERQAAEQSDAARRAFPAYAEAERSR' A
#
# COMPACT_ATOMS: atom_id res chain seq x y z
N MET A 1 -0.07 12.62 49.81
CA MET A 1 0.81 11.76 49.03
C MET A 1 0.07 10.97 47.95
N THR A 2 -1.11 10.49 48.27
CA THR A 2 -1.95 9.76 47.30
C THR A 2 -2.33 10.59 46.10
N ALA A 3 -2.58 11.90 46.25
CA ALA A 3 -2.94 12.78 45.13
C ALA A 3 -1.80 12.90 44.09
N LEU A 4 -0.56 13.04 44.54
CA LEU A 4 0.60 13.13 43.68
C LEU A 4 0.87 11.79 42.99
N ALA A 5 0.76 10.68 43.72
CA ALA A 5 0.92 9.34 43.18
C ALA A 5 -0.14 9.05 42.13
N ASN A 6 -1.39 9.47 42.34
CA ASN A 6 -2.47 9.31 41.35
C ASN A 6 -2.25 10.15 40.11
N LEU A 7 -1.76 11.38 40.27
CA LEU A 7 -1.39 12.24 39.14
C LEU A 7 -0.28 11.61 38.29
N LEU A 8 0.74 11.05 38.91
CA LEU A 8 1.82 10.36 38.20
C LEU A 8 1.33 9.14 37.46
N ARG A 9 0.46 8.34 38.06
CA ARG A 9 -0.16 7.19 37.42
C ARG A 9 -0.99 7.61 36.21
N LEU A 10 -1.80 8.65 36.36
CA LEU A 10 -2.62 9.17 35.26
C LEU A 10 -1.75 9.69 34.12
N SER A 11 -0.70 10.43 34.43
CA SER A 11 0.24 10.94 33.42
C SER A 11 0.93 9.82 32.69
N ARG A 12 1.37 8.77 33.37
CA ARG A 12 1.97 7.58 32.74
C ARG A 12 0.98 6.85 31.86
N TRP A 13 -0.26 6.70 32.31
CA TRP A 13 -1.31 6.06 31.54
C TRP A 13 -1.58 6.84 30.24
N HIS A 14 -1.68 8.16 30.30
CA HIS A 14 -1.85 9.00 29.13
C HIS A 14 -0.67 8.90 28.17
N LEU A 15 0.55 8.87 28.71
CA LEU A 15 1.75 8.72 27.90
C LEU A 15 1.77 7.37 27.17
N ASP A 16 1.46 6.30 27.89
CA ASP A 16 1.42 4.94 27.33
C ASP A 16 0.34 4.82 26.27
N GLU A 17 -0.83 5.42 26.48
CA GLU A 17 -1.90 5.48 25.50
C GLU A 17 -1.45 6.19 24.22
N LYS A 18 -0.78 7.32 24.35
CA LYS A 18 -0.27 8.07 23.20
C LYS A 18 0.83 7.32 22.47
N ARG A 19 1.70 6.65 23.19
CA ARG A 19 2.74 5.79 22.60
C ARG A 19 2.13 4.65 21.79
N GLN A 20 1.06 4.06 22.32
CA GLN A 20 0.36 2.99 21.62
C GLN A 20 -0.31 3.49 20.34
N LYS A 21 -0.96 4.65 20.40
CA LYS A 21 -1.54 5.28 19.19
C LYS A 21 -0.49 5.58 18.14
N LEU A 22 0.66 6.10 18.58
CA LEU A 22 1.77 6.37 17.65
C LEU A 22 2.26 5.08 16.99
N ALA A 23 2.46 4.03 17.76
CA ALA A 23 2.87 2.74 17.22
C ALA A 23 1.84 2.17 16.23
N ASP A 24 0.54 2.32 16.53
CA ASP A 24 -0.54 1.90 15.64
C ASP A 24 -0.52 2.69 14.33
N LEU A 25 -0.31 4.01 14.40
CA LEU A 25 -0.20 4.86 13.22
C LEU A 25 1.03 4.54 12.38
N GLU A 26 2.15 4.26 13.02
CA GLU A 26 3.38 3.85 12.32
C GLU A 26 3.17 2.53 11.57
N ARG A 27 2.49 1.57 12.18
CA ARG A 27 2.15 0.31 11.53
C ARG A 27 1.21 0.51 10.35
N LEU A 28 0.21 1.37 10.51
CA LEU A 28 -0.71 1.71 9.41
C LEU A 28 0.04 2.38 8.26
N GLN A 29 0.93 3.31 8.56
CA GLN A 29 1.76 3.97 7.56
C GLN A 29 2.61 2.97 6.79
N ALA A 30 3.28 2.06 7.48
CA ALA A 30 4.09 1.03 6.85
C ALA A 30 3.26 0.12 5.94
N ARG A 31 2.06 -0.23 6.39
CA ARG A 31 1.12 -1.05 5.61
C ARG A 31 0.67 -0.33 4.34
N LEU A 32 0.32 0.94 4.44
CA LEU A 32 -0.07 1.74 3.28
C LEU A 32 1.07 1.90 2.29
N GLN A 33 2.29 2.11 2.76
CA GLN A 33 3.47 2.18 1.90
C GLN A 33 3.69 0.86 1.16
N ALA A 34 3.53 -0.27 1.84
CA ALA A 34 3.64 -1.59 1.22
C ALA A 34 2.53 -1.82 0.18
N ASP A 35 1.31 -1.37 0.46
CA ASP A 35 0.20 -1.46 -0.48
C ASP A 35 0.45 -0.61 -1.74
N ILE A 36 0.97 0.60 -1.57
CA ILE A 36 1.34 1.47 -2.70
C ILE A 36 2.42 0.80 -3.55
N ALA A 37 3.45 0.23 -2.94
CA ALA A 37 4.51 -0.46 -3.67
C ALA A 37 3.97 -1.62 -4.49
N ARG A 38 3.05 -2.41 -3.93
CA ARG A 38 2.41 -3.52 -4.66
C ARG A 38 1.56 -3.03 -5.83
N LEU A 39 0.83 -1.94 -5.64
CA LEU A 39 0.03 -1.34 -6.72
C LEU A 39 0.93 -0.84 -7.84
N ASP A 40 2.05 -0.20 -7.52
CA ASP A 40 3.01 0.26 -8.53
C ASP A 40 3.59 -0.92 -9.33
N GLU A 41 3.95 -2.00 -8.66
CA GLU A 41 4.43 -3.22 -9.32
C GLU A 41 3.36 -3.81 -10.26
N THR A 42 2.12 -3.86 -9.80
CA THR A 42 1.00 -4.35 -10.62
C THR A 42 0.78 -3.47 -11.84
N LEU A 43 0.80 -2.15 -11.67
CA LEU A 43 0.66 -1.22 -12.78
C LEU A 43 1.80 -1.35 -13.79
N ASP A 44 3.04 -1.51 -13.33
CA ASP A 44 4.19 -1.71 -14.19
C ASP A 44 4.07 -3.01 -14.98
N ALA A 45 3.64 -4.09 -14.33
CA ALA A 45 3.41 -5.38 -15.01
C ALA A 45 2.32 -5.26 -16.06
N GLU A 46 1.23 -4.55 -15.78
CA GLU A 46 0.14 -4.32 -16.72
C GLU A 46 0.58 -3.47 -17.90
N ARG A 47 1.39 -2.43 -17.66
CA ARG A 47 1.97 -1.60 -18.74
C ARG A 47 2.88 -2.43 -19.65
N GLN A 48 3.73 -3.25 -19.06
CA GLN A 48 4.61 -4.13 -19.85
C GLN A 48 3.80 -5.13 -20.67
N ALA A 49 2.76 -5.72 -20.09
CA ALA A 49 1.87 -6.63 -20.81
C ALA A 49 1.16 -5.92 -21.97
N ALA A 50 0.68 -4.69 -21.74
CA ALA A 50 0.05 -3.89 -22.77
C ALA A 50 1.01 -3.53 -23.91
N GLU A 51 2.25 -3.13 -23.58
CA GLU A 51 3.29 -2.83 -24.56
C GLU A 51 3.65 -4.06 -25.40
N GLN A 52 3.79 -5.22 -24.77
CA GLN A 52 4.05 -6.48 -25.45
C GLN A 52 2.91 -6.87 -26.37
N SER A 53 1.67 -6.69 -25.94
CA SER A 53 0.48 -6.94 -26.74
C SER A 53 0.42 -6.02 -27.96
N ASP A 54 0.70 -4.73 -27.78
CA ASP A 54 0.75 -3.75 -28.87
C ASP A 54 1.87 -4.07 -29.85
N ALA A 55 3.04 -4.46 -29.36
CA ALA A 55 4.16 -4.89 -30.19
C ALA A 55 3.81 -6.14 -31.01
N ALA A 56 3.13 -7.10 -30.38
CA ALA A 56 2.66 -8.31 -31.05
C ALA A 56 1.63 -7.99 -32.14
N ARG A 57 0.68 -7.09 -31.85
CA ARG A 57 -0.31 -6.64 -32.86
C ARG A 57 0.33 -5.95 -34.04
N ARG A 58 1.36 -5.14 -33.82
CA ARG A 58 2.11 -4.46 -34.89
C ARG A 58 2.93 -5.42 -35.71
N ALA A 59 3.58 -6.40 -35.09
CA ALA A 59 4.41 -7.39 -35.75
C ALA A 59 3.59 -8.46 -36.50
N PHE A 60 2.40 -8.79 -35.96
CA PHE A 60 1.53 -9.86 -36.49
C PHE A 60 0.11 -9.35 -36.69
N PRO A 61 -0.21 -8.73 -37.82
CA PRO A 61 -1.55 -8.22 -38.11
C PRO A 61 -2.66 -9.26 -38.00
N ALA A 62 -2.38 -10.51 -38.35
CA ALA A 62 -3.35 -11.61 -38.21
C ALA A 62 -3.72 -11.88 -36.74
N TYR A 63 -2.79 -11.72 -35.84
CA TYR A 63 -3.04 -11.84 -34.40
C TYR A 63 -4.00 -10.73 -33.89
N ALA A 64 -3.79 -9.49 -34.32
CA ALA A 64 -4.66 -8.37 -33.96
C ALA A 64 -6.08 -8.57 -34.49
N GLU A 65 -6.24 -9.10 -35.70
CA GLU A 65 -7.54 -9.37 -36.27
C GLU A 65 -8.26 -10.51 -35.56
N ALA A 66 -7.53 -11.57 -35.17
CA ALA A 66 -8.08 -12.67 -34.39
C ALA A 66 -8.59 -12.20 -33.01
N GLU A 67 -7.89 -11.29 -32.36
CA GLU A 67 -8.34 -10.69 -31.10
C GLU A 67 -9.62 -9.86 -31.26
N ARG A 68 -9.72 -9.08 -32.33
CA ARG A 68 -10.91 -8.28 -32.60
C ARG A 68 -12.15 -9.13 -32.91
N SER A 69 -11.96 -10.34 -33.41
CA SER A 69 -13.03 -11.28 -33.71
C SER A 69 -13.60 -12.01 -32.51
N ARG A 70 -12.99 -11.89 -31.36
CA ARG A 70 -13.44 -12.54 -30.11
C ARG A 70 -14.51 -11.75 -29.37
#